data_50ed4ed924d94ce15fec7e7b416f4bac
#
_entry.id   50ed4ed924d94ce15fec7e7b416f4bac
#
_cell.length_a   1.000
_cell.length_b   1.000
_cell.length_c   1.000
_cell.angle_alpha   90.00
_cell.angle_beta   90.00
_cell.angle_gamma   90.00
#
_symmetry.space_group_name_H-M   'P 1'
#
loop_
_entity.id
_entity.type
_entity.pdbx_description
1 polymer ?
#
loop_
_entity_poly.entity_id
_entity_poly.type
_entity_poly.pdbx_seq_one_letter_code
_entity_poly.pdbx_strand_id
1 'polypeptide(L)'
;MKHGKKYVDSVKLIDSLAAYDPADACDLVCKTSKAKFDETIEISVRLGVDPRHADQQVRGAVVLPHGTGRTVRVLVVTKGDKVKEAEAAGADFVGGEEMIQKIQTENWFGFDVMIATPDMMGVVGRIGRILGPKGLMPNPKSGTVTMDVTKAITDIKAGKVEYRVDKTAIVHCPIGKASFGPEKLGENLQVLMDAINKAKPSAAKGTYVRSLYLSATMGPAVKVNPLKF
;
A
#
# COMPACT_ATOMS: atom_id res chain seq x y z
N MET A 1 -3.59 21.70 -19.99
CA MET A 1 -2.73 20.71 -20.68
C MET A 1 -3.56 19.92 -21.68
N LYS A 2 -3.06 19.62 -22.88
CA LYS A 2 -3.75 18.70 -23.81
C LYS A 2 -3.40 17.28 -23.44
N HIS A 3 -4.40 16.46 -23.10
CA HIS A 3 -4.23 15.04 -22.84
C HIS A 3 -3.97 14.24 -24.12
N GLY A 4 -3.27 13.11 -23.99
CA GLY A 4 -3.01 12.20 -25.11
C GLY A 4 -4.30 11.53 -25.63
N LYS A 5 -4.31 11.11 -26.89
CA LYS A 5 -5.49 10.51 -27.56
C LYS A 5 -6.08 9.34 -26.76
N LYS A 6 -5.26 8.41 -26.28
CA LYS A 6 -5.71 7.25 -25.50
C LYS A 6 -6.44 7.64 -24.20
N TYR A 7 -5.95 8.68 -23.50
CA TYR A 7 -6.59 9.20 -22.29
C TYR A 7 -7.97 9.81 -22.63
N VAL A 8 -8.04 10.63 -23.67
CA VAL A 8 -9.31 11.23 -24.11
C VAL A 8 -10.33 10.16 -24.48
N ASP A 9 -9.91 9.10 -25.16
CA ASP A 9 -10.78 7.99 -25.52
C ASP A 9 -11.21 7.15 -24.30
N SER A 10 -10.38 7.07 -23.26
CA SER A 10 -10.75 6.43 -21.98
C SER A 10 -11.75 7.29 -21.18
N VAL A 11 -11.57 8.61 -21.16
CA VAL A 11 -12.50 9.54 -20.47
C VAL A 11 -13.90 9.47 -21.05
N LYS A 12 -14.07 9.25 -22.37
CA LYS A 12 -15.39 9.12 -23.00
C LYS A 12 -16.21 7.92 -22.50
N LEU A 13 -15.56 6.92 -21.91
CA LEU A 13 -16.20 5.73 -21.35
C LEU A 13 -16.74 5.96 -19.94
N ILE A 14 -16.37 7.06 -19.28
CA ILE A 14 -16.68 7.34 -17.89
C ILE A 14 -17.56 8.59 -17.81
N ASP A 15 -18.71 8.48 -17.14
CA ASP A 15 -19.45 9.65 -16.70
C ASP A 15 -18.83 10.16 -15.37
N SER A 16 -18.23 11.34 -15.42
CA SER A 16 -17.54 11.96 -14.26
C SER A 16 -18.49 12.34 -13.11
N LEU A 17 -19.78 12.46 -13.39
CA LEU A 17 -20.81 12.81 -12.39
C LEU A 17 -21.38 11.58 -11.69
N ALA A 18 -21.41 10.44 -12.39
CA ALA A 18 -21.94 9.19 -11.85
C ALA A 18 -21.03 8.60 -10.78
N ALA A 19 -21.64 7.97 -9.79
CA ALA A 19 -20.96 7.12 -8.82
C ALA A 19 -21.31 5.66 -9.15
N TYR A 20 -20.31 4.90 -9.57
CA TYR A 20 -20.47 3.51 -10.02
C TYR A 20 -20.49 2.53 -8.85
N ASP A 21 -21.14 1.41 -9.01
CA ASP A 21 -21.01 0.28 -8.08
C ASP A 21 -19.60 -0.32 -8.15
N PRO A 22 -19.10 -0.93 -7.08
CA PRO A 22 -17.70 -1.42 -7.01
C PRO A 22 -17.32 -2.37 -8.16
N ALA A 23 -18.22 -3.28 -8.54
CA ALA A 23 -18.00 -4.23 -9.64
C ALA A 23 -17.85 -3.52 -11.00
N ASP A 24 -18.79 -2.59 -11.29
CA ASP A 24 -18.78 -1.81 -12.53
C ASP A 24 -17.58 -0.89 -12.61
N ALA A 25 -17.17 -0.30 -11.47
CA ALA A 25 -16.00 0.55 -11.41
C ALA A 25 -14.70 -0.23 -11.68
N CYS A 26 -14.56 -1.45 -11.16
CA CYS A 26 -13.43 -2.33 -11.45
C CYS A 26 -13.38 -2.71 -12.93
N ASP A 27 -14.52 -3.03 -13.52
CA ASP A 27 -14.63 -3.34 -14.96
C ASP A 27 -14.24 -2.12 -15.83
N LEU A 28 -14.76 -0.94 -15.49
CA LEU A 28 -14.42 0.31 -16.18
C LEU A 28 -12.94 0.67 -16.08
N VAL A 29 -12.33 0.52 -14.91
CA VAL A 29 -10.90 0.81 -14.73
C VAL A 29 -10.05 -0.15 -15.57
N CYS A 30 -10.39 -1.43 -15.64
CA CYS A 30 -9.72 -2.39 -16.50
C CYS A 30 -9.86 -2.01 -18.00
N LYS A 31 -11.05 -1.60 -18.45
CA LYS A 31 -11.31 -1.17 -19.83
C LYS A 31 -10.59 0.13 -20.21
N THR A 32 -10.34 1.00 -19.24
CA THR A 32 -9.65 2.29 -19.45
C THR A 32 -8.13 2.19 -19.34
N SER A 33 -7.60 1.06 -18.89
CA SER A 33 -6.18 0.74 -18.87
C SER A 33 -5.68 0.40 -20.28
N LYS A 34 -5.08 1.38 -20.96
CA LYS A 34 -4.66 1.28 -22.39
C LYS A 34 -3.15 1.42 -22.60
N ALA A 35 -2.35 1.36 -21.54
CA ALA A 35 -0.90 1.40 -21.65
C ALA A 35 -0.34 0.10 -22.25
N LYS A 36 0.92 0.13 -22.70
CA LYS A 36 1.62 -1.05 -23.24
C LYS A 36 2.22 -1.94 -22.15
N PHE A 37 2.11 -1.55 -20.89
CA PHE A 37 2.56 -2.29 -19.72
C PHE A 37 1.35 -2.64 -18.83
N ASP A 38 1.53 -3.58 -17.92
CA ASP A 38 0.48 -3.96 -16.97
C ASP A 38 0.33 -2.88 -15.90
N GLU A 39 -0.73 -2.05 -16.06
CA GLU A 39 -0.99 -0.90 -15.20
C GLU A 39 -1.36 -1.34 -13.79
N THR A 40 -0.90 -0.59 -12.80
CA THR A 40 -1.33 -0.77 -11.42
C THR A 40 -2.66 -0.05 -11.22
N ILE A 41 -3.61 -0.74 -10.60
CA ILE A 41 -4.88 -0.15 -10.18
C ILE A 41 -4.72 0.32 -8.74
N GLU A 42 -5.03 1.59 -8.52
CA GLU A 42 -4.92 2.25 -7.23
C GLU A 42 -6.28 2.77 -6.78
N ILE A 43 -6.47 2.75 -5.47
CA ILE A 43 -7.61 3.36 -4.80
C ILE A 43 -7.19 4.66 -4.10
N SER A 44 -8.04 5.67 -4.18
CA SER A 44 -7.91 6.90 -3.43
C SER A 44 -9.18 7.12 -2.60
N VAL A 45 -9.06 7.00 -1.28
CA VAL A 45 -10.17 7.11 -0.34
C VAL A 45 -10.03 8.40 0.46
N ARG A 46 -10.93 9.34 0.29
CA ARG A 46 -11.00 10.55 1.11
C ARG A 46 -11.79 10.27 2.37
N LEU A 47 -11.13 10.41 3.50
CA LEU A 47 -11.71 10.17 4.82
C LEU A 47 -12.20 11.48 5.48
N GLY A 48 -13.16 11.36 6.38
CA GLY A 48 -13.67 12.45 7.20
C GLY A 48 -12.89 12.62 8.53
N VAL A 49 -11.55 12.61 8.44
CA VAL A 49 -10.64 12.76 9.59
C VAL A 49 -9.78 14.01 9.44
N ASP A 50 -9.26 14.52 10.54
CA ASP A 50 -8.22 15.55 10.53
C ASP A 50 -6.86 14.93 10.84
N PRO A 51 -5.97 14.76 9.83
CA PRO A 51 -4.67 14.11 10.00
C PRO A 51 -3.68 14.91 10.83
N ARG A 52 -4.00 16.16 11.23
CA ARG A 52 -3.17 16.99 12.12
C ARG A 52 -3.22 16.49 13.55
N HIS A 53 -4.32 15.83 13.93
CA HIS A 53 -4.50 15.24 15.25
C HIS A 53 -3.98 13.82 15.27
N ALA A 54 -3.14 13.48 16.25
CA ALA A 54 -2.51 12.17 16.37
C ALA A 54 -3.53 11.02 16.58
N ASP A 55 -4.65 11.32 17.23
CA ASP A 55 -5.76 10.40 17.49
C ASP A 55 -6.65 10.12 16.26
N GLN A 56 -6.52 10.97 15.21
CA GLN A 56 -7.24 10.81 13.95
C GLN A 56 -6.36 10.33 12.79
N GLN A 57 -5.12 9.97 13.07
CA GLN A 57 -4.24 9.37 12.07
C GLN A 57 -4.60 7.92 11.80
N VAL A 58 -5.17 7.65 10.62
CA VAL A 58 -5.47 6.31 10.13
C VAL A 58 -4.23 5.73 9.47
N ARG A 59 -3.73 4.63 10.02
CA ARG A 59 -2.60 3.86 9.50
C ARG A 59 -2.77 2.39 9.86
N GLY A 60 -2.51 1.52 8.90
CA GLY A 60 -2.56 0.08 9.10
C GLY A 60 -1.89 -0.68 7.97
N ALA A 61 -2.01 -1.98 8.03
CA ALA A 61 -1.61 -2.89 6.97
C ALA A 61 -2.67 -3.97 6.79
N VAL A 62 -2.84 -4.43 5.56
CA VAL A 62 -3.78 -5.49 5.20
C VAL A 62 -3.11 -6.44 4.21
N VAL A 63 -3.37 -7.72 4.34
CA VAL A 63 -2.94 -8.73 3.37
C VAL A 63 -4.07 -8.88 2.36
N LEU A 64 -3.78 -8.59 1.09
CA LEU A 64 -4.76 -8.72 0.02
C LEU A 64 -4.83 -10.18 -0.43
N PRO A 65 -6.04 -10.76 -0.64
CA PRO A 65 -6.20 -12.17 -0.99
C PRO A 65 -5.51 -12.55 -2.31
N HIS A 66 -5.46 -11.64 -3.28
CA HIS A 66 -4.78 -11.86 -4.56
C HIS A 66 -3.43 -11.14 -4.67
N GLY A 67 -2.95 -10.55 -3.55
CA GLY A 67 -1.74 -9.75 -3.56
C GLY A 67 -1.84 -8.48 -4.40
N THR A 68 -0.69 -7.86 -4.67
CA THR A 68 -0.58 -6.63 -5.48
C THR A 68 -0.07 -6.87 -6.90
N GLY A 69 0.37 -8.10 -7.22
CA GLY A 69 1.04 -8.43 -8.49
C GLY A 69 2.44 -7.82 -8.65
N ARG A 70 3.03 -7.33 -7.57
CA ARG A 70 4.40 -6.83 -7.53
C ARG A 70 5.27 -7.79 -6.72
N THR A 71 6.41 -8.17 -7.27
CA THR A 71 7.45 -8.89 -6.52
C THR A 71 8.15 -7.91 -5.58
N VAL A 72 8.05 -8.14 -4.29
CA VAL A 72 8.61 -7.29 -3.24
C VAL A 72 9.92 -7.88 -2.74
N ARG A 73 11.00 -7.10 -2.78
CA ARG A 73 12.30 -7.47 -2.20
C ARG A 73 12.33 -7.08 -0.74
N VAL A 74 12.54 -8.06 0.13
CA VAL A 74 12.47 -7.90 1.58
C VAL A 74 13.88 -7.91 2.16
N LEU A 75 14.24 -6.83 2.87
CA LEU A 75 15.42 -6.75 3.72
C LEU A 75 15.02 -7.03 5.17
N VAL A 76 15.69 -7.98 5.80
CA VAL A 76 15.52 -8.28 7.24
C VAL A 76 16.75 -7.86 8.01
N VAL A 77 16.54 -7.03 9.03
CA VAL A 77 17.59 -6.57 9.94
C VAL A 77 17.39 -7.23 11.31
N THR A 78 18.26 -8.20 11.61
CA THR A 78 18.17 -9.00 12.84
C THR A 78 19.54 -9.48 13.31
N LYS A 79 19.60 -10.06 14.51
CA LYS A 79 20.81 -10.64 15.09
C LYS A 79 20.60 -12.10 15.49
N GLY A 80 21.72 -12.86 15.55
CA GLY A 80 21.75 -14.21 16.08
C GLY A 80 21.01 -15.25 15.22
N ASP A 81 20.30 -16.17 15.87
CA ASP A 81 19.63 -17.30 15.20
C ASP A 81 18.51 -16.89 14.26
N LYS A 82 17.93 -15.71 14.46
CA LYS A 82 16.88 -15.18 13.59
C LYS A 82 17.34 -14.84 12.15
N VAL A 83 18.64 -14.74 11.93
CA VAL A 83 19.22 -14.63 10.58
C VAL A 83 18.89 -15.88 9.78
N LYS A 84 19.09 -17.06 10.35
CA LYS A 84 18.79 -18.35 9.70
C LYS A 84 17.29 -18.53 9.46
N GLU A 85 16.45 -18.09 10.40
CA GLU A 85 14.99 -18.12 10.25
C GLU A 85 14.52 -17.21 9.10
N ALA A 86 15.12 -16.02 8.98
CA ALA A 86 14.81 -15.08 7.91
C ALA A 86 15.24 -15.61 6.51
N GLU A 87 16.41 -16.23 6.43
CA GLU A 87 16.90 -16.88 5.19
C GLU A 87 15.99 -18.05 4.80
N ALA A 88 15.63 -18.90 5.76
CA ALA A 88 14.73 -20.03 5.53
C ALA A 88 13.32 -19.60 5.10
N ALA A 89 12.84 -18.45 5.61
CA ALA A 89 11.56 -17.85 5.22
C ALA A 89 11.60 -17.17 3.85
N GLY A 90 12.79 -17.10 3.21
CA GLY A 90 12.96 -16.58 1.86
C GLY A 90 13.12 -15.07 1.80
N ALA A 91 13.71 -14.41 2.80
CA ALA A 91 14.10 -13.01 2.68
C ALA A 91 15.15 -12.83 1.57
N ASP A 92 15.07 -11.73 0.84
CA ASP A 92 15.99 -11.46 -0.28
C ASP A 92 17.35 -10.95 0.24
N PHE A 93 17.31 -10.23 1.34
CA PHE A 93 18.50 -9.73 2.03
C PHE A 93 18.33 -9.89 3.54
N VAL A 94 19.36 -10.43 4.19
CA VAL A 94 19.37 -10.60 5.65
C VAL A 94 20.70 -10.10 6.18
N GLY A 95 20.69 -9.40 7.30
CA GLY A 95 21.91 -8.96 7.95
C GLY A 95 21.67 -8.15 9.22
N GLY A 96 22.72 -7.73 9.85
CA GLY A 96 22.74 -6.95 11.08
C GLY A 96 23.11 -5.48 10.84
N GLU A 97 24.10 -5.02 11.62
CA GLU A 97 24.58 -3.63 11.54
C GLU A 97 25.31 -3.32 10.23
N GLU A 98 25.90 -4.32 9.58
CA GLU A 98 26.58 -4.19 8.30
C GLU A 98 25.66 -3.69 7.21
N MET A 99 24.40 -4.18 7.17
CA MET A 99 23.42 -3.72 6.19
C MET A 99 23.02 -2.27 6.44
N ILE A 100 22.96 -1.84 7.68
CA ILE A 100 22.66 -0.45 8.05
C ILE A 100 23.82 0.47 7.65
N GLN A 101 25.07 0.03 7.87
CA GLN A 101 26.25 0.76 7.39
C GLN A 101 26.25 0.88 5.88
N LYS A 102 25.95 -0.20 5.15
CA LYS A 102 25.85 -0.20 3.69
C LYS A 102 24.82 0.82 3.19
N ILE A 103 23.64 0.87 3.80
CA ILE A 103 22.61 1.86 3.48
C ILE A 103 23.14 3.29 3.71
N GLN A 104 23.86 3.50 4.83
CA GLN A 104 24.36 4.83 5.21
C GLN A 104 25.52 5.32 4.32
N THR A 105 26.47 4.44 3.98
CA THR A 105 27.69 4.81 3.26
C THR A 105 27.49 4.79 1.75
N GLU A 106 26.79 3.78 1.22
CA GLU A 106 26.62 3.56 -0.21
C GLU A 106 25.29 4.08 -0.76
N ASN A 107 24.38 4.57 0.10
CA ASN A 107 22.99 4.89 -0.26
C ASN A 107 22.31 3.72 -0.99
N TRP A 108 22.57 2.49 -0.51
CA TRP A 108 22.03 1.29 -1.12
C TRP A 108 20.57 1.08 -0.73
N PHE A 109 19.66 0.98 -1.73
CA PHE A 109 18.22 0.76 -1.59
C PHE A 109 17.75 -0.36 -2.51
N GLY A 110 18.45 -1.48 -2.51
CA GLY A 110 18.10 -2.66 -3.32
C GLY A 110 16.85 -3.42 -2.86
N PHE A 111 16.12 -2.90 -1.87
CA PHE A 111 14.96 -3.52 -1.25
C PHE A 111 13.73 -2.60 -1.31
N ASP A 112 12.55 -3.18 -1.22
CA ASP A 112 11.27 -2.47 -1.27
C ASP A 112 10.61 -2.37 0.13
N VAL A 113 10.87 -3.34 1.01
CA VAL A 113 10.38 -3.36 2.40
C VAL A 113 11.50 -3.78 3.34
N MET A 114 11.59 -3.10 4.49
CA MET A 114 12.49 -3.45 5.58
C MET A 114 11.71 -4.02 6.77
N ILE A 115 12.12 -5.20 7.23
CA ILE A 115 11.67 -5.78 8.50
C ILE A 115 12.81 -5.63 9.51
N ALA A 116 12.50 -5.27 10.73
CA ALA A 116 13.49 -5.20 11.81
C ALA A 116 12.96 -5.88 13.07
N THR A 117 13.84 -6.56 13.79
CA THR A 117 13.53 -6.98 15.16
C THR A 117 13.59 -5.78 16.11
N PRO A 118 12.80 -5.76 17.20
CA PRO A 118 12.80 -4.66 18.17
C PRO A 118 14.20 -4.29 18.67
N ASP A 119 15.06 -5.28 18.84
CA ASP A 119 16.44 -5.12 19.33
C ASP A 119 17.31 -4.28 18.37
N MET A 120 17.03 -4.38 17.06
CA MET A 120 17.76 -3.65 16.02
C MET A 120 17.22 -2.24 15.77
N MET A 121 16.03 -1.91 16.30
CA MET A 121 15.40 -0.61 16.06
C MET A 121 16.22 0.58 16.56
N GLY A 122 17.02 0.39 17.61
CA GLY A 122 17.95 1.43 18.11
C GLY A 122 19.01 1.81 17.06
N VAL A 123 19.50 0.84 16.30
CA VAL A 123 20.49 1.06 15.24
C VAL A 123 19.83 1.57 13.96
N VAL A 124 18.70 0.98 13.58
CA VAL A 124 17.87 1.44 12.43
C VAL A 124 17.42 2.90 12.61
N GLY A 125 17.13 3.31 13.85
CA GLY A 125 16.76 4.69 14.18
C GLY A 125 17.80 5.74 13.77
N ARG A 126 19.08 5.39 13.78
CA ARG A 126 20.17 6.30 13.34
C ARG A 126 20.05 6.71 11.88
N ILE A 127 19.54 5.81 11.04
CA ILE A 127 19.33 6.08 9.60
C ILE A 127 17.87 6.47 9.28
N GLY A 128 17.05 6.75 10.29
CA GLY A 128 15.65 7.14 10.13
C GLY A 128 15.45 8.39 9.25
N ARG A 129 16.41 9.32 9.25
CA ARG A 129 16.40 10.51 8.37
C ARG A 129 16.53 10.15 6.89
N ILE A 130 17.12 9.00 6.57
CA ILE A 130 17.32 8.50 5.20
C ILE A 130 16.15 7.63 4.78
N LEU A 131 15.69 6.73 5.67
CA LEU A 131 14.60 5.79 5.40
C LEU A 131 13.21 6.44 5.45
N GLY A 132 13.01 7.43 6.34
CA GLY A 132 11.72 8.08 6.55
C GLY A 132 11.11 8.71 5.30
N PRO A 133 11.83 9.61 4.58
CA PRO A 133 11.32 10.22 3.36
C PRO A 133 11.02 9.23 2.23
N LYS A 134 11.72 8.08 2.23
CA LYS A 134 11.51 7.01 1.24
C LYS A 134 10.38 6.02 1.61
N GLY A 135 9.79 6.16 2.80
CA GLY A 135 8.74 5.26 3.29
C GLY A 135 9.26 3.86 3.67
N LEU A 136 10.58 3.67 3.80
CA LEU A 136 11.21 2.37 4.08
C LEU A 136 11.44 2.13 5.58
N MET A 137 11.03 3.06 6.45
CA MET A 137 11.25 2.94 7.91
C MET A 137 10.30 1.89 8.51
N PRO A 138 10.83 0.84 9.17
CA PRO A 138 10.00 -0.16 9.85
C PRO A 138 9.10 0.46 10.92
N ASN A 139 7.89 -0.08 11.07
CA ASN A 139 6.92 0.42 12.03
C ASN A 139 6.14 -0.73 12.69
N PRO A 140 5.95 -0.72 14.03
CA PRO A 140 5.14 -1.72 14.73
C PRO A 140 3.68 -1.78 14.25
N LYS A 141 3.08 -0.63 13.90
CA LYS A 141 1.68 -0.57 13.45
C LYS A 141 1.44 -1.24 12.09
N SER A 142 2.45 -1.29 11.22
CA SER A 142 2.40 -2.03 9.95
C SER A 142 2.87 -3.48 10.09
N GLY A 143 3.35 -3.88 11.29
CA GLY A 143 3.86 -5.21 11.56
C GLY A 143 5.20 -5.50 10.88
N THR A 144 5.97 -4.47 10.54
CA THR A 144 7.34 -4.58 10.01
C THR A 144 8.39 -4.53 11.12
N VAL A 145 7.99 -4.25 12.37
CA VAL A 145 8.80 -4.45 13.57
C VAL A 145 8.18 -5.59 14.36
N THR A 146 8.80 -6.76 14.34
CA THR A 146 8.28 -7.96 14.99
C THR A 146 9.39 -8.93 15.40
N MET A 147 9.11 -9.78 16.38
CA MET A 147 9.96 -10.90 16.76
C MET A 147 9.70 -12.13 15.86
N ASP A 148 8.51 -12.24 15.28
CA ASP A 148 8.14 -13.30 14.34
C ASP A 148 8.44 -12.86 12.90
N VAL A 149 9.71 -13.07 12.52
CA VAL A 149 10.23 -12.66 11.22
C VAL A 149 9.64 -13.50 10.09
N THR A 150 9.45 -14.79 10.31
CA THR A 150 8.96 -15.76 9.33
C THR A 150 7.55 -15.37 8.84
N LYS A 151 6.65 -15.10 9.78
CA LYS A 151 5.29 -14.66 9.47
C LYS A 151 5.28 -13.32 8.73
N ALA A 152 6.08 -12.35 9.18
CA ALA A 152 6.15 -11.05 8.53
C ALA A 152 6.63 -11.14 7.08
N ILE A 153 7.64 -11.97 6.78
CA ILE A 153 8.13 -12.19 5.41
C ILE A 153 7.05 -12.84 4.55
N THR A 154 6.38 -13.88 5.08
CA THR A 154 5.30 -14.58 4.37
C THR A 154 4.15 -13.63 4.04
N ASP A 155 3.69 -12.83 5.00
CA ASP A 155 2.62 -11.85 4.81
C ASP A 155 2.99 -10.81 3.73
N ILE A 156 4.21 -10.27 3.78
CA ILE A 156 4.69 -9.27 2.81
C ILE A 156 4.76 -9.87 1.40
N LYS A 157 5.28 -11.08 1.27
CA LYS A 157 5.35 -11.80 -0.01
C LYS A 157 3.96 -12.24 -0.52
N ALA A 158 3.02 -12.48 0.38
CA ALA A 158 1.62 -12.73 0.04
C ALA A 158 0.88 -11.47 -0.44
N GLY A 159 1.48 -10.28 -0.34
CA GLY A 159 0.89 -9.02 -0.81
C GLY A 159 0.29 -8.16 0.28
N LYS A 160 0.95 -8.11 1.44
CA LYS A 160 0.63 -7.15 2.50
C LYS A 160 0.88 -5.74 2.03
N VAL A 161 -0.13 -4.90 2.11
CA VAL A 161 -0.07 -3.49 1.72
C VAL A 161 -0.24 -2.63 2.97
N GLU A 162 0.63 -1.64 3.11
CA GLU A 162 0.50 -0.61 4.14
C GLU A 162 -0.32 0.56 3.60
N TYR A 163 -1.26 1.06 4.41
CA TYR A 163 -2.00 2.27 4.10
C TYR A 163 -1.84 3.30 5.21
N ARG A 164 -1.74 4.56 4.80
CA ARG A 164 -1.62 5.70 5.70
C ARG A 164 -2.36 6.89 5.12
N VAL A 165 -3.11 7.59 5.99
CA VAL A 165 -3.72 8.86 5.63
C VAL A 165 -2.65 9.93 5.39
N ASP A 166 -2.79 10.68 4.32
CA ASP A 166 -1.93 11.83 3.99
C ASP A 166 -2.40 13.11 4.70
N LYS A 167 -1.70 14.23 4.44
CA LYS A 167 -2.03 15.54 5.02
C LYS A 167 -3.38 16.12 4.53
N THR A 168 -3.92 15.57 3.44
CA THR A 168 -5.20 15.98 2.83
C THR A 168 -6.36 15.07 3.22
N ALA A 169 -6.13 14.17 4.20
CA ALA A 169 -7.08 13.16 4.66
C ALA A 169 -7.46 12.13 3.59
N ILE A 170 -6.52 11.81 2.68
CA ILE A 170 -6.71 10.80 1.65
C ILE A 170 -5.78 9.61 1.93
N VAL A 171 -6.29 8.40 1.72
CA VAL A 171 -5.52 7.16 1.70
C VAL A 171 -5.33 6.76 0.24
N HIS A 172 -4.09 6.57 -0.18
CA HIS A 172 -3.72 6.04 -1.49
C HIS A 172 -3.14 4.64 -1.30
N CYS A 173 -3.65 3.65 -2.05
CA CYS A 173 -3.24 2.26 -1.89
C CYS A 173 -3.36 1.50 -3.22
N PRO A 174 -2.37 0.71 -3.64
CA PRO A 174 -2.51 -0.17 -4.78
C PRO A 174 -3.38 -1.38 -4.38
N ILE A 175 -4.31 -1.77 -5.25
CA ILE A 175 -5.18 -2.94 -5.07
C ILE A 175 -4.86 -4.11 -5.99
N GLY A 176 -4.02 -3.90 -7.00
CA GLY A 176 -3.59 -4.96 -7.91
C GLY A 176 -3.14 -4.43 -9.27
N LYS A 177 -3.06 -5.34 -10.22
CA LYS A 177 -2.73 -5.08 -11.62
C LYS A 177 -3.97 -5.17 -12.50
N ALA A 178 -3.97 -4.45 -13.62
CA ALA A 178 -5.05 -4.53 -14.60
C ALA A 178 -5.26 -5.96 -15.14
N SER A 179 -4.19 -6.76 -15.20
CA SER A 179 -4.22 -8.17 -15.61
C SER A 179 -4.98 -9.09 -14.64
N PHE A 180 -5.25 -8.66 -13.41
CA PHE A 180 -6.03 -9.47 -12.44
C PHE A 180 -7.49 -9.65 -12.86
N GLY A 181 -8.02 -8.70 -13.62
CA GLY A 181 -9.44 -8.66 -13.96
C GLY A 181 -10.33 -8.07 -12.86
N PRO A 182 -11.60 -7.76 -13.20
CA PRO A 182 -12.50 -7.03 -12.29
C PRO A 182 -12.87 -7.81 -11.02
N GLU A 183 -12.99 -9.15 -11.11
CA GLU A 183 -13.39 -9.99 -9.97
C GLU A 183 -12.35 -9.94 -8.84
N LYS A 184 -11.08 -10.25 -9.14
CA LYS A 184 -9.99 -10.25 -8.16
C LYS A 184 -9.71 -8.85 -7.60
N LEU A 185 -9.84 -7.82 -8.43
CA LEU A 185 -9.73 -6.42 -8.00
C LEU A 185 -10.89 -6.05 -7.05
N GLY A 186 -12.10 -6.54 -7.31
CA GLY A 186 -13.26 -6.35 -6.45
C GLY A 186 -13.07 -6.98 -5.07
N GLU A 187 -12.57 -8.21 -5.00
CA GLU A 187 -12.26 -8.88 -3.73
C GLU A 187 -11.17 -8.15 -2.94
N ASN A 188 -10.08 -7.76 -3.59
CA ASN A 188 -9.02 -6.96 -2.97
C ASN A 188 -9.55 -5.61 -2.45
N LEU A 189 -10.40 -4.96 -3.23
CA LEU A 189 -11.04 -3.69 -2.90
C LEU A 189 -11.93 -3.83 -1.64
N GLN A 190 -12.74 -4.88 -1.58
CA GLN A 190 -13.61 -5.15 -0.43
C GLN A 190 -12.80 -5.34 0.86
N VAL A 191 -11.78 -6.21 0.82
CA VAL A 191 -10.92 -6.48 1.99
C VAL A 191 -10.19 -5.23 2.47
N LEU A 192 -9.73 -4.40 1.55
CA LEU A 192 -9.09 -3.13 1.90
C LEU A 192 -10.07 -2.14 2.54
N MET A 193 -11.28 -2.01 1.98
CA MET A 193 -12.30 -1.11 2.52
C MET A 193 -12.77 -1.56 3.89
N ASP A 194 -12.94 -2.86 4.12
CA ASP A 194 -13.25 -3.41 5.44
C ASP A 194 -12.17 -3.09 6.47
N ALA A 195 -10.89 -3.19 6.07
CA ALA A 195 -9.77 -2.83 6.94
C ALA A 195 -9.76 -1.33 7.28
N ILE A 196 -10.02 -0.46 6.29
CA ILE A 196 -10.12 0.99 6.50
C ILE A 196 -11.30 1.32 7.42
N ASN A 197 -12.47 0.70 7.22
CA ASN A 197 -13.65 0.92 8.05
C ASN A 197 -13.42 0.45 9.50
N LYS A 198 -12.76 -0.69 9.72
CA LYS A 198 -12.35 -1.16 11.05
C LYS A 198 -11.35 -0.22 11.74
N ALA A 199 -10.52 0.46 10.97
CA ALA A 199 -9.52 1.41 11.47
C ALA A 199 -10.10 2.81 11.78
N LYS A 200 -11.44 2.99 11.70
CA LYS A 200 -12.10 4.27 11.99
C LYS A 200 -11.80 4.72 13.43
N PRO A 201 -11.18 5.91 13.61
CA PRO A 201 -10.94 6.46 14.94
C PRO A 201 -12.26 6.82 15.64
N SER A 202 -12.33 6.62 16.96
CA SER A 202 -13.49 7.02 17.77
C SER A 202 -13.74 8.54 17.75
N ALA A 203 -12.69 9.33 17.56
CA ALA A 203 -12.75 10.77 17.43
C ALA A 203 -13.33 11.27 16.09
N ALA A 204 -13.43 10.39 15.07
CA ALA A 204 -13.98 10.76 13.76
C ALA A 204 -15.50 10.91 13.82
N LYS A 205 -15.99 12.15 13.70
CA LYS A 205 -17.43 12.50 13.70
C LYS A 205 -17.96 12.63 12.27
N GLY A 206 -19.23 12.25 12.06
CA GLY A 206 -19.91 12.36 10.77
C GLY A 206 -19.53 11.27 9.78
N THR A 207 -19.61 11.59 8.47
CA THR A 207 -19.35 10.64 7.38
C THR A 207 -17.86 10.34 7.32
N TYR A 208 -17.50 9.05 7.53
CA TYR A 208 -16.09 8.62 7.57
C TYR A 208 -15.50 8.51 6.16
N VAL A 209 -16.13 7.77 5.25
CA VAL A 209 -15.70 7.71 3.83
C VAL A 209 -16.46 8.78 3.06
N ARG A 210 -15.78 9.86 2.63
CA ARG A 210 -16.41 10.96 1.90
C ARG A 210 -16.46 10.73 0.40
N SER A 211 -15.40 10.19 -0.17
CA SER A 211 -15.34 9.85 -1.59
C SER A 211 -14.31 8.77 -1.84
N LEU A 212 -14.54 7.99 -2.88
CA LEU A 212 -13.71 6.87 -3.28
C LEU A 212 -13.54 6.90 -4.79
N TYR A 213 -12.29 6.75 -5.24
CA TYR A 213 -11.94 6.72 -6.65
C TYR A 213 -11.00 5.55 -6.92
N LEU A 214 -11.21 4.89 -8.05
CA LEU A 214 -10.29 3.91 -8.63
C LEU A 214 -9.61 4.53 -9.84
N SER A 215 -8.33 4.27 -10.04
CA SER A 215 -7.59 4.72 -11.21
C SER A 215 -6.53 3.72 -11.62
N ALA A 216 -6.34 3.58 -12.93
CA ALA A 216 -5.16 2.93 -13.49
C ALA A 216 -4.01 3.93 -13.57
N THR A 217 -2.75 3.45 -13.61
CA THR A 217 -1.55 4.31 -13.62
C THR A 217 -1.60 5.44 -14.66
N MET A 218 -2.13 5.17 -15.86
CA MET A 218 -2.22 6.16 -16.95
C MET A 218 -3.66 6.47 -17.33
N GLY A 219 -4.62 5.92 -16.61
CA GLY A 219 -6.05 6.05 -16.87
C GLY A 219 -6.71 7.23 -16.11
N PRO A 220 -7.94 7.58 -16.50
CA PRO A 220 -8.79 8.49 -15.74
C PRO A 220 -9.30 7.82 -14.45
N ALA A 221 -9.67 8.65 -13.47
CA ALA A 221 -10.25 8.17 -12.22
C ALA A 221 -11.75 7.86 -12.39
N VAL A 222 -12.18 6.73 -11.85
CA VAL A 222 -13.58 6.28 -11.78
C VAL A 222 -14.08 6.48 -10.37
N LYS A 223 -15.18 7.22 -10.22
CA LYS A 223 -15.80 7.47 -8.92
C LYS A 223 -16.63 6.26 -8.49
N VAL A 224 -16.38 5.76 -7.30
CA VAL A 224 -17.10 4.61 -6.73
C VAL A 224 -18.07 5.09 -5.66
N ASN A 225 -19.21 4.42 -5.55
CA ASN A 225 -20.21 4.71 -4.52
C ASN A 225 -19.70 4.24 -3.14
N PRO A 226 -19.41 5.15 -2.20
CA PRO A 226 -18.88 4.77 -0.89
C PRO A 226 -19.91 4.10 0.03
N LEU A 227 -21.20 4.16 -0.29
CA LEU A 227 -22.28 3.56 0.52
C LEU A 227 -22.43 2.05 0.32
N LYS A 228 -21.64 1.47 -0.59
CA LYS A 228 -21.66 0.02 -0.88
C LYS A 228 -20.64 -0.79 -0.05
N PHE A 229 -19.91 -0.13 0.87
CA PHE A 229 -18.90 -0.72 1.75
C PHE A 229 -19.21 -0.55 3.23
#